data_b08cb962096a09722b4f758d449dc04a
#
_entry.id   b08cb962096a09722b4f758d449dc04a
#
_cell.length_a   1.000
_cell.length_b   1.000
_cell.length_c   1.000
_cell.angle_alpha   90.00
_cell.angle_beta   90.00
_cell.angle_gamma   90.00
#
_symmetry.space_group_name_H-M   'P 1'
#
loop_
_entity.id
_entity.type
_entity.pdbx_description
1 polymer ?
#
loop_
_entity_poly.entity_id
_entity_poly.type
_entity_poly.pdbx_seq_one_letter_code
_entity_poly.pdbx_strand_id
1 'polypeptide(L)'
;MEEVAWMYEQDPARMKPISETKGEFVSPISEQLLKDIWEYIQDGNNMVGDTLPWESDFRFKPKTLNVWAGINAHGKSVALQQCALHWAVQGKKTAIWSQEMPCETVYANLIRQATAVPKPTEMFHALVAAWLNNWVMVWHQPSMRFEDVFTFLDAAKKENIDHVIIDNLTSIGLTSDNLWMHQRELIVHLKKACMELGLVIHVVHHVRKLDSEKNQPDKFDVVGSGDITNLADNVFIVNRNVEKQEKMADGWGSQTISSSDTRTWSELSDGLKSAVKVRYGQPCRIKLWWNQIGPDTGAFTDGQHAPSTVYFKPPEDMEYDQEVPF
;
A
#
# COMPACT_ATOMS: atom_id res chain seq x y z
N MET A 1 22.13 -25.44 -3.72
CA MET A 1 21.54 -25.52 -5.06
C MET A 1 20.86 -26.87 -5.30
N GLU A 2 21.35 -27.97 -4.76
CA GLU A 2 20.74 -29.30 -4.92
C GLU A 2 19.44 -29.47 -4.09
N GLU A 3 19.30 -28.84 -2.94
CA GLU A 3 18.05 -28.91 -2.13
C GLU A 3 16.87 -28.14 -2.73
N VAL A 4 17.14 -27.11 -3.51
CA VAL A 4 16.08 -26.37 -4.23
C VAL A 4 15.61 -27.18 -5.43
N ALA A 5 16.50 -27.90 -6.09
CA ALA A 5 16.15 -28.81 -7.18
C ALA A 5 15.19 -29.91 -6.73
N TRP A 6 15.36 -30.44 -5.50
CA TRP A 6 14.49 -31.46 -4.93
C TRP A 6 13.03 -31.00 -4.75
N MET A 7 12.77 -29.74 -4.40
CA MET A 7 11.40 -29.19 -4.34
C MET A 7 10.75 -29.07 -5.71
N TYR A 8 11.53 -28.89 -6.77
CA TYR A 8 11.05 -28.84 -8.16
C TYR A 8 10.76 -30.23 -8.75
N GLU A 9 11.43 -31.29 -8.28
CA GLU A 9 11.24 -32.65 -8.77
C GLU A 9 9.96 -33.34 -8.26
N GLN A 10 9.39 -32.87 -7.14
CA GLN A 10 8.24 -33.55 -6.50
C GLN A 10 6.89 -33.25 -7.18
N ASP A 11 6.72 -32.12 -7.87
CA ASP A 11 5.52 -31.82 -8.65
C ASP A 11 5.76 -30.75 -9.73
N PRO A 12 6.17 -31.15 -10.94
CA PRO A 12 6.40 -30.22 -12.06
C PRO A 12 5.14 -29.45 -12.50
N ALA A 13 3.94 -29.90 -12.08
CA ALA A 13 2.68 -29.23 -12.40
C ALA A 13 2.37 -28.08 -11.44
N ARG A 14 3.03 -28.00 -10.27
CA ARG A 14 2.81 -26.98 -9.25
C ARG A 14 3.48 -25.65 -9.53
N MET A 15 4.53 -25.65 -10.34
CA MET A 15 5.20 -24.43 -10.76
C MET A 15 5.34 -24.43 -12.29
N LYS A 16 4.35 -23.92 -12.99
CA LYS A 16 4.66 -23.40 -14.33
C LYS A 16 5.55 -22.18 -14.08
N PRO A 17 6.81 -22.19 -14.56
CA PRO A 17 7.65 -21.00 -14.46
C PRO A 17 6.90 -19.85 -15.13
N ILE A 18 6.79 -18.71 -14.45
CA ILE A 18 6.55 -17.43 -15.09
C ILE A 18 7.56 -17.44 -16.25
N SER A 19 7.07 -17.43 -17.47
CA SER A 19 7.76 -17.79 -18.71
C SER A 19 9.29 -17.74 -18.62
N GLU A 20 9.98 -18.76 -19.12
CA GLU A 20 11.43 -18.70 -19.35
C GLU A 20 11.70 -17.63 -20.43
N THR A 21 11.56 -16.36 -20.07
CA THR A 21 12.05 -15.26 -20.90
C THR A 21 13.56 -15.34 -20.83
N LYS A 22 14.17 -15.89 -21.87
CA LYS A 22 15.60 -15.82 -22.07
C LYS A 22 15.95 -14.34 -22.17
N GLY A 23 16.87 -13.89 -21.30
CA GLY A 23 17.38 -12.54 -21.40
C GLY A 23 17.97 -12.31 -22.79
N GLU A 24 17.69 -11.18 -23.40
CA GLU A 24 18.25 -10.76 -24.68
C GLU A 24 18.88 -9.37 -24.57
N PHE A 25 19.84 -9.13 -25.42
CA PHE A 25 20.40 -7.78 -25.56
C PHE A 25 19.43 -6.92 -26.38
N VAL A 26 19.06 -5.76 -25.86
CA VAL A 26 18.26 -4.79 -26.59
C VAL A 26 19.20 -3.93 -27.44
N SER A 27 19.40 -4.33 -28.68
CA SER A 27 20.25 -3.62 -29.64
C SER A 27 19.82 -3.97 -31.08
N PRO A 28 19.63 -2.99 -31.97
CA PRO A 28 19.70 -1.55 -31.73
C PRO A 28 18.53 -1.02 -30.89
N ILE A 29 18.69 0.20 -30.36
CA ILE A 29 17.58 0.89 -29.65
C ILE A 29 16.46 1.12 -30.68
N SER A 30 15.28 0.55 -30.43
CA SER A 30 14.11 0.74 -31.29
C SER A 30 13.61 2.20 -31.21
N GLU A 31 12.85 2.64 -32.22
CA GLU A 31 12.23 3.98 -32.22
C GLU A 31 11.34 4.20 -30.99
N GLN A 32 10.57 3.16 -30.60
CA GLN A 32 9.75 3.22 -29.40
C GLN A 32 10.60 3.36 -28.14
N LEU A 33 11.65 2.57 -28.00
CA LEU A 33 12.55 2.67 -26.85
C LEU A 33 13.25 4.02 -26.80
N LEU A 34 13.62 4.59 -27.95
CA LEU A 34 14.22 5.92 -28.01
C LEU A 34 13.25 7.00 -27.54
N LYS A 35 11.97 6.89 -27.92
CA LYS A 35 10.92 7.79 -27.46
C LYS A 35 10.71 7.67 -25.95
N ASP A 36 10.60 6.45 -25.43
CA ASP A 36 10.45 6.18 -24.00
C ASP A 36 11.64 6.74 -23.19
N ILE A 37 12.86 6.58 -23.71
CA ILE A 37 14.08 7.15 -23.12
C ILE A 37 14.04 8.69 -23.13
N TRP A 38 13.58 9.27 -24.23
CA TRP A 38 13.47 10.72 -24.35
C TRP A 38 12.48 11.28 -23.33
N GLU A 39 11.27 10.72 -23.26
CA GLU A 39 10.26 11.09 -22.28
C GLU A 39 10.83 10.95 -20.85
N TYR A 40 11.48 9.83 -20.56
CA TYR A 40 12.11 9.59 -19.26
C TYR A 40 13.19 10.66 -18.90
N ILE A 41 13.96 11.13 -19.88
CA ILE A 41 14.99 12.16 -19.65
C ILE A 41 14.35 13.54 -19.49
N GLN A 42 13.34 13.89 -20.30
CA GLN A 42 12.70 15.20 -20.26
C GLN A 42 11.91 15.41 -18.97
N ASP A 43 11.21 14.40 -18.51
CA ASP A 43 10.40 14.46 -17.28
C ASP A 43 11.22 14.47 -15.99
N GLY A 44 12.54 14.48 -16.09
CA GLY A 44 13.44 14.60 -14.94
C GLY A 44 13.19 13.55 -13.84
N ASN A 45 12.71 12.37 -14.20
CA ASN A 45 12.30 11.29 -13.30
C ASN A 45 11.05 11.56 -12.41
N ASN A 46 10.40 12.71 -12.49
CA ASN A 46 9.40 13.12 -11.50
C ASN A 46 7.94 13.00 -11.98
N MET A 47 7.69 12.93 -13.28
CA MET A 47 6.30 13.04 -13.81
C MET A 47 5.64 11.70 -14.15
N VAL A 48 6.39 10.61 -14.32
CA VAL A 48 5.84 9.30 -14.66
C VAL A 48 5.57 8.49 -13.40
N GLY A 49 4.31 8.06 -13.24
CA GLY A 49 3.89 7.18 -12.14
C GLY A 49 2.70 7.73 -11.36
N ASP A 50 2.12 6.86 -10.56
CA ASP A 50 0.90 7.12 -9.82
C ASP A 50 1.22 7.79 -8.49
N THR A 51 0.41 8.78 -8.08
CA THR A 51 0.68 9.60 -6.91
C THR A 51 0.15 8.97 -5.62
N LEU A 52 0.56 9.55 -4.50
CA LEU A 52 -0.06 9.33 -3.20
C LEU A 52 -1.29 10.22 -3.04
N PRO A 53 -2.26 9.83 -2.18
CA PRO A 53 -3.41 10.68 -1.85
C PRO A 53 -3.06 11.93 -1.03
N TRP A 54 -1.85 12.01 -0.53
CA TRP A 54 -1.33 13.12 0.27
C TRP A 54 -0.31 13.92 -0.51
N GLU A 55 -0.16 15.20 -0.19
CA GLU A 55 0.78 16.08 -0.86
C GLU A 55 2.21 15.52 -0.81
N SER A 56 2.76 15.21 -1.97
CA SER A 56 4.08 14.62 -2.11
C SER A 56 4.54 14.61 -3.57
N ASP A 57 5.82 14.84 -3.80
CA ASP A 57 6.46 14.64 -5.10
C ASP A 57 6.72 13.17 -5.43
N PHE A 58 6.41 12.26 -4.50
CA PHE A 58 6.63 10.84 -4.68
C PHE A 58 5.67 10.24 -5.71
N ARG A 59 6.19 9.37 -6.57
CA ARG A 59 5.41 8.62 -7.55
C ARG A 59 5.77 7.15 -7.57
N PHE A 60 4.76 6.30 -7.67
CA PHE A 60 4.92 4.87 -7.89
C PHE A 60 5.15 4.62 -9.37
N LYS A 61 6.40 4.32 -9.73
CA LYS A 61 6.72 3.96 -11.11
C LYS A 61 6.26 2.54 -11.42
N PRO A 62 5.88 2.25 -12.67
CA PRO A 62 5.59 0.89 -13.10
C PRO A 62 6.75 -0.08 -12.77
N LYS A 63 6.43 -1.34 -12.59
CA LYS A 63 7.41 -2.42 -12.33
C LYS A 63 8.18 -2.26 -11.01
N THR A 64 7.57 -1.66 -10.00
CA THR A 64 8.19 -1.46 -8.69
C THR A 64 7.58 -2.32 -7.60
N LEU A 65 8.46 -2.79 -6.71
CA LEU A 65 8.10 -3.48 -5.48
C LEU A 65 8.20 -2.51 -4.30
N ASN A 66 7.10 -2.34 -3.58
CA ASN A 66 6.96 -1.37 -2.50
C ASN A 66 6.64 -2.10 -1.19
N VAL A 67 7.42 -1.89 -0.16
CA VAL A 67 7.19 -2.44 1.18
C VAL A 67 6.62 -1.36 2.08
N TRP A 68 5.51 -1.68 2.77
CA TRP A 68 4.84 -0.82 3.73
C TRP A 68 4.96 -1.43 5.12
N ALA A 69 5.87 -0.93 5.91
CA ALA A 69 6.18 -1.47 7.21
C ALA A 69 5.73 -0.54 8.34
N GLY A 70 5.58 -1.11 9.52
CA GLY A 70 5.19 -0.36 10.72
C GLY A 70 4.65 -1.29 11.81
N ILE A 71 4.48 -0.75 13.00
CA ILE A 71 3.91 -1.47 14.14
C ILE A 71 2.46 -1.87 13.83
N ASN A 72 1.95 -2.92 14.48
CA ASN A 72 0.55 -3.33 14.33
C ASN A 72 -0.41 -2.21 14.74
N ALA A 73 -1.55 -2.13 14.08
CA ALA A 73 -2.58 -1.11 14.31
C ALA A 73 -2.12 0.36 14.04
N HIS A 74 -0.99 0.58 13.36
CA HIS A 74 -0.53 1.92 12.97
C HIS A 74 -1.10 2.41 11.64
N GLY A 75 -2.12 1.74 11.08
CA GLY A 75 -2.89 2.21 9.93
C GLY A 75 -2.30 1.89 8.56
N LYS A 76 -1.40 0.90 8.44
CA LYS A 76 -0.81 0.48 7.16
C LYS A 76 -1.86 0.11 6.11
N SER A 77 -2.77 -0.80 6.47
CA SER A 77 -3.86 -1.28 5.60
C SER A 77 -4.82 -0.16 5.22
N VAL A 78 -5.16 0.71 6.18
CA VAL A 78 -6.00 1.89 5.95
C VAL A 78 -5.36 2.85 4.96
N ALA A 79 -4.07 3.12 5.12
CA ALA A 79 -3.32 3.98 4.20
C ALA A 79 -3.29 3.41 2.77
N LEU A 80 -3.11 2.09 2.63
CA LEU A 80 -3.11 1.43 1.32
C LEU A 80 -4.50 1.38 0.67
N GLN A 81 -5.56 1.18 1.45
CA GLN A 81 -6.93 1.28 0.94
C GLN A 81 -7.22 2.68 0.42
N GLN A 82 -6.76 3.71 1.13
CA GLN A 82 -6.88 5.10 0.69
C GLN A 82 -6.07 5.37 -0.59
N CYS A 83 -4.87 4.77 -0.72
CA CYS A 83 -4.12 4.81 -1.97
C CYS A 83 -4.88 4.13 -3.11
N ALA A 84 -5.52 2.97 -2.88
CA ALA A 84 -6.31 2.28 -3.90
C ALA A 84 -7.45 3.15 -4.44
N LEU A 85 -8.16 3.87 -3.57
CA LEU A 85 -9.19 4.83 -3.98
C LEU A 85 -8.61 5.98 -4.79
N HIS A 86 -7.47 6.50 -4.38
CA HIS A 86 -6.79 7.58 -5.08
C HIS A 86 -6.31 7.15 -6.47
N TRP A 87 -5.77 5.95 -6.61
CA TRP A 87 -5.39 5.38 -7.90
C TRP A 87 -6.61 5.11 -8.78
N ALA A 88 -7.75 4.70 -8.20
CA ALA A 88 -9.00 4.58 -8.92
C ALA A 88 -9.44 5.89 -9.59
N VAL A 89 -9.28 7.03 -8.91
CA VAL A 89 -9.53 8.37 -9.48
C VAL A 89 -8.53 8.70 -10.59
N GLN A 90 -7.32 8.14 -10.54
CA GLN A 90 -6.32 8.28 -11.60
C GLN A 90 -6.54 7.30 -12.77
N GLY A 91 -7.64 6.51 -12.76
CA GLY A 91 -7.94 5.53 -13.79
C GLY A 91 -7.11 4.25 -13.69
N LYS A 92 -6.62 3.91 -12.49
CA LYS A 92 -5.79 2.73 -12.21
C LYS A 92 -6.58 1.68 -11.45
N LYS A 93 -6.42 0.43 -11.85
CA LYS A 93 -7.04 -0.71 -11.20
C LYS A 93 -6.15 -1.28 -10.10
N THR A 94 -6.77 -1.63 -8.97
CA THR A 94 -6.08 -2.21 -7.82
C THR A 94 -6.68 -3.55 -7.44
N ALA A 95 -5.85 -4.56 -7.23
CA ALA A 95 -6.24 -5.82 -6.61
C ALA A 95 -5.70 -5.88 -5.17
N ILE A 96 -6.56 -6.25 -4.23
CA ILE A 96 -6.23 -6.34 -2.80
C ILE A 96 -6.40 -7.78 -2.33
N TRP A 97 -5.38 -8.34 -1.72
CA TRP A 97 -5.46 -9.58 -0.97
C TRP A 97 -5.09 -9.34 0.49
N SER A 98 -6.09 -9.36 1.36
CA SER A 98 -5.90 -9.21 2.81
C SER A 98 -6.12 -10.55 3.52
N GLN A 99 -5.23 -10.88 4.43
CA GLN A 99 -5.36 -12.00 5.35
C GLN A 99 -5.82 -11.55 6.75
N GLU A 100 -5.72 -10.25 7.03
CA GLU A 100 -6.13 -9.70 8.32
C GLU A 100 -7.61 -9.33 8.34
N MET A 101 -8.19 -9.00 7.16
CA MET A 101 -9.56 -8.54 7.05
C MET A 101 -10.36 -9.37 6.04
N PRO A 102 -11.58 -9.81 6.40
CA PRO A 102 -12.53 -10.36 5.44
C PRO A 102 -12.85 -9.38 4.31
N CYS A 103 -13.24 -9.90 3.15
CA CYS A 103 -13.56 -9.07 1.97
C CYS A 103 -14.61 -8.00 2.27
N GLU A 104 -15.62 -8.37 3.05
CA GLU A 104 -16.71 -7.48 3.45
C GLU A 104 -16.19 -6.28 4.26
N THR A 105 -15.23 -6.53 5.14
CA THR A 105 -14.58 -5.47 5.93
C THR A 105 -13.74 -4.55 5.05
N VAL A 106 -12.98 -5.11 4.10
CA VAL A 106 -12.19 -4.32 3.14
C VAL A 106 -13.09 -3.41 2.33
N TYR A 107 -14.17 -3.95 1.72
CA TYR A 107 -15.12 -3.16 0.95
C TYR A 107 -15.87 -2.13 1.80
N ALA A 108 -16.29 -2.48 3.02
CA ALA A 108 -16.95 -1.53 3.92
C ALA A 108 -16.02 -0.34 4.26
N ASN A 109 -14.74 -0.59 4.47
CA ASN A 109 -13.75 0.45 4.72
C ASN A 109 -13.54 1.33 3.49
N LEU A 110 -13.40 0.72 2.31
CA LEU A 110 -13.27 1.46 1.05
C LEU A 110 -14.48 2.36 0.79
N ILE A 111 -15.70 1.87 1.02
CA ILE A 111 -16.92 2.66 0.84
C ILE A 111 -16.96 3.83 1.82
N ARG A 112 -16.66 3.60 3.10
CA ARG A 112 -16.59 4.69 4.10
C ARG A 112 -15.53 5.72 3.77
N GLN A 113 -14.35 5.28 3.34
CA GLN A 113 -13.28 6.20 2.91
C GLN A 113 -13.68 6.96 1.64
N ALA A 114 -14.31 6.31 0.67
CA ALA A 114 -14.73 6.93 -0.59
C ALA A 114 -15.80 7.99 -0.39
N THR A 115 -16.67 7.81 0.59
CA THR A 115 -17.80 8.70 0.87
C THR A 115 -17.55 9.68 2.00
N ALA A 116 -16.56 9.42 2.86
CA ALA A 116 -16.36 10.08 4.15
C ALA A 116 -17.57 9.96 5.11
N VAL A 117 -18.46 8.98 4.88
CA VAL A 117 -19.69 8.78 5.65
C VAL A 117 -19.63 7.47 6.44
N PRO A 118 -19.87 7.48 7.75
CA PRO A 118 -19.81 6.26 8.59
C PRO A 118 -20.91 5.25 8.25
N LYS A 119 -22.07 5.73 7.85
CA LYS A 119 -23.26 4.93 7.51
C LYS A 119 -23.95 5.53 6.27
N PRO A 120 -23.44 5.28 5.07
CA PRO A 120 -24.09 5.76 3.84
C PRO A 120 -25.48 5.14 3.67
N THR A 121 -26.39 5.85 3.02
CA THR A 121 -27.70 5.31 2.64
C THR A 121 -27.52 4.11 1.70
N GLU A 122 -28.53 3.24 1.62
CA GLU A 122 -28.46 2.04 0.76
C GLU A 122 -28.20 2.42 -0.72
N MET A 123 -28.85 3.46 -1.21
CA MET A 123 -28.65 3.96 -2.56
C MET A 123 -27.22 4.47 -2.78
N PHE A 124 -26.70 5.27 -1.85
CA PHE A 124 -25.34 5.81 -1.96
C PHE A 124 -24.28 4.70 -1.86
N HIS A 125 -24.50 3.74 -0.95
CA HIS A 125 -23.67 2.54 -0.88
C HIS A 125 -23.65 1.78 -2.21
N ALA A 126 -24.81 1.55 -2.85
CA ALA A 126 -24.91 0.83 -4.11
C ALA A 126 -24.15 1.55 -5.26
N LEU A 127 -24.24 2.87 -5.32
CA LEU A 127 -23.52 3.68 -6.30
C LEU A 127 -22.01 3.58 -6.15
N VAL A 128 -21.53 3.70 -4.91
CA VAL A 128 -20.09 3.59 -4.63
C VAL A 128 -19.61 2.19 -4.92
N ALA A 129 -20.38 1.16 -4.57
CA ALA A 129 -20.04 -0.22 -4.88
C ALA A 129 -19.95 -0.46 -6.41
N ALA A 130 -20.89 0.09 -7.18
CA ALA A 130 -20.86 0.01 -8.64
C ALA A 130 -19.62 0.71 -9.24
N TRP A 131 -19.24 1.86 -8.69
CA TRP A 131 -17.99 2.53 -9.06
C TRP A 131 -16.75 1.71 -8.70
N LEU A 132 -16.68 1.21 -7.47
CA LEU A 132 -15.55 0.39 -6.99
C LEU A 132 -15.34 -0.85 -7.85
N ASN A 133 -16.41 -1.50 -8.33
CA ASN A 133 -16.33 -2.69 -9.18
C ASN A 133 -15.50 -2.49 -10.45
N ASN A 134 -15.32 -1.24 -10.92
CA ASN A 134 -14.49 -0.95 -12.08
C ASN A 134 -13.01 -0.82 -11.73
N TRP A 135 -12.67 -0.54 -10.46
CA TRP A 135 -11.33 -0.09 -10.09
C TRP A 135 -10.66 -0.92 -9.00
N VAL A 136 -11.44 -1.52 -8.08
CA VAL A 136 -10.87 -2.25 -6.95
C VAL A 136 -11.45 -3.65 -6.88
N MET A 137 -10.59 -4.65 -6.91
CA MET A 137 -10.95 -6.06 -6.78
C MET A 137 -10.33 -6.61 -5.51
N VAL A 138 -11.13 -7.29 -4.67
CA VAL A 138 -10.63 -7.96 -3.47
C VAL A 138 -10.56 -9.45 -3.73
N TRP A 139 -9.37 -10.02 -3.58
CA TRP A 139 -9.16 -11.45 -3.74
C TRP A 139 -9.62 -12.20 -2.49
N HIS A 140 -10.58 -13.09 -2.69
CA HIS A 140 -11.13 -13.93 -1.62
C HIS A 140 -10.48 -15.31 -1.62
N GLN A 141 -9.59 -15.54 -0.66
CA GLN A 141 -9.02 -16.86 -0.41
C GLN A 141 -8.74 -16.99 1.09
N PRO A 142 -9.27 -18.05 1.77
CA PRO A 142 -9.19 -18.18 3.23
C PRO A 142 -7.78 -18.39 3.78
N SER A 143 -6.87 -18.90 2.95
CA SER A 143 -5.48 -19.14 3.33
C SER A 143 -4.54 -18.62 2.26
N MET A 144 -3.43 -18.04 2.68
CA MET A 144 -2.39 -17.56 1.80
C MET A 144 -1.17 -18.49 1.90
N ARG A 145 -1.03 -19.37 0.91
CA ARG A 145 0.17 -20.18 0.75
C ARG A 145 1.11 -19.50 -0.23
N PHE A 146 2.36 -19.90 -0.22
CA PHE A 146 3.36 -19.36 -1.12
C PHE A 146 2.93 -19.44 -2.61
N GLU A 147 2.40 -20.59 -3.01
CA GLU A 147 1.95 -20.84 -4.40
C GLU A 147 0.74 -20.01 -4.80
N ASP A 148 -0.12 -19.71 -3.87
CA ASP A 148 -1.35 -18.95 -4.11
C ASP A 148 -1.05 -17.50 -4.51
N VAL A 149 0.11 -16.97 -4.11
CA VAL A 149 0.57 -15.62 -4.51
C VAL A 149 0.71 -15.54 -6.03
N PHE A 150 1.25 -16.57 -6.68
CA PHE A 150 1.42 -16.55 -8.14
C PHE A 150 0.08 -16.65 -8.86
N THR A 151 -0.85 -17.47 -8.35
CA THR A 151 -2.21 -17.55 -8.88
C THR A 151 -2.91 -16.18 -8.80
N PHE A 152 -2.74 -15.47 -7.70
CA PHE A 152 -3.27 -14.13 -7.53
C PHE A 152 -2.65 -13.12 -8.51
N LEU A 153 -1.33 -13.14 -8.69
CA LEU A 153 -0.63 -12.26 -9.63
C LEU A 153 -1.02 -12.54 -11.08
N ASP A 154 -1.17 -13.80 -11.47
CA ASP A 154 -1.65 -14.19 -12.79
C ASP A 154 -3.09 -13.73 -13.04
N ALA A 155 -3.96 -13.84 -12.03
CA ALA A 155 -5.32 -13.31 -12.10
C ALA A 155 -5.32 -11.79 -12.24
N ALA A 156 -4.51 -11.09 -11.44
CA ALA A 156 -4.35 -9.65 -11.52
C ALA A 156 -3.91 -9.19 -12.92
N LYS A 157 -2.97 -9.91 -13.54
CA LYS A 157 -2.53 -9.62 -14.91
C LYS A 157 -3.65 -9.80 -15.93
N LYS A 158 -4.46 -10.86 -15.83
CA LYS A 158 -5.60 -11.12 -16.73
C LYS A 158 -6.66 -10.02 -16.66
N GLU A 159 -6.88 -9.45 -15.47
CA GLU A 159 -7.83 -8.37 -15.22
C GLU A 159 -7.26 -6.97 -15.52
N ASN A 160 -6.03 -6.89 -16.07
CA ASN A 160 -5.33 -5.64 -16.35
C ASN A 160 -5.21 -4.75 -15.10
N ILE A 161 -4.82 -5.34 -13.99
CA ILE A 161 -4.54 -4.62 -12.75
C ILE A 161 -3.23 -3.86 -12.88
N ASP A 162 -3.19 -2.63 -12.37
CA ASP A 162 -1.99 -1.79 -12.29
C ASP A 162 -1.28 -1.97 -10.95
N HIS A 163 -2.04 -1.94 -9.85
CA HIS A 163 -1.53 -2.05 -8.48
C HIS A 163 -2.02 -3.33 -7.80
N VAL A 164 -1.12 -4.01 -7.14
CA VAL A 164 -1.42 -5.20 -6.33
C VAL A 164 -1.04 -4.93 -4.88
N ILE A 165 -1.96 -5.17 -3.95
CA ILE A 165 -1.73 -5.05 -2.50
C ILE A 165 -1.81 -6.44 -1.87
N ILE A 166 -0.74 -6.85 -1.16
CA ILE A 166 -0.66 -8.08 -0.37
C ILE A 166 -0.53 -7.69 1.10
N ASP A 167 -1.58 -7.92 1.87
CA ASP A 167 -1.70 -7.54 3.29
C ASP A 167 -2.04 -8.77 4.14
N ASN A 168 -1.08 -9.41 4.85
CA ASN A 168 0.32 -9.03 4.94
C ASN A 168 1.25 -10.22 4.56
N LEU A 169 2.53 -9.91 4.39
CA LEU A 169 3.56 -10.88 4.02
C LEU A 169 3.78 -11.96 5.11
N THR A 170 3.61 -11.61 6.38
CA THR A 170 3.82 -12.54 7.51
C THR A 170 2.75 -13.62 7.61
N SER A 171 1.58 -13.41 7.01
CA SER A 171 0.47 -14.36 6.99
C SER A 171 0.62 -15.43 5.89
N ILE A 172 1.58 -15.27 4.99
CA ILE A 172 1.88 -16.29 3.99
C ILE A 172 2.46 -17.49 4.75
N GLY A 173 1.78 -18.63 4.66
CA GLY A 173 2.10 -19.86 5.40
C GLY A 173 3.47 -20.42 5.04
N LEU A 174 4.50 -19.82 5.60
CA LEU A 174 5.89 -20.25 5.48
C LEU A 174 6.19 -21.19 6.64
N THR A 175 6.68 -22.38 6.36
CA THR A 175 7.05 -23.37 7.37
C THR A 175 8.26 -22.91 8.18
N SER A 176 8.29 -23.24 9.47
CA SER A 176 9.19 -22.68 10.48
C SER A 176 10.69 -22.93 10.25
N ASP A 177 11.06 -23.98 9.56
CA ASP A 177 12.45 -24.44 9.53
C ASP A 177 13.38 -23.61 8.63
N ASN A 178 12.83 -22.82 7.69
CA ASN A 178 13.59 -21.97 6.77
C ASN A 178 12.88 -20.66 6.44
N LEU A 179 12.20 -20.05 7.42
CA LEU A 179 11.38 -18.85 7.25
C LEU A 179 12.11 -17.73 6.48
N TRP A 180 13.37 -17.48 6.82
CA TRP A 180 14.18 -16.42 6.19
C TRP A 180 14.46 -16.69 4.71
N MET A 181 14.68 -17.93 4.35
CA MET A 181 14.96 -18.34 2.97
C MET A 181 13.68 -18.21 2.12
N HIS A 182 12.54 -18.67 2.63
CA HIS A 182 11.26 -18.54 1.96
C HIS A 182 10.82 -17.09 1.79
N GLN A 183 11.05 -16.25 2.80
CA GLN A 183 10.76 -14.81 2.68
C GLN A 183 11.62 -14.14 1.61
N ARG A 184 12.91 -14.46 1.56
CA ARG A 184 13.81 -13.97 0.53
C ARG A 184 13.34 -14.42 -0.86
N GLU A 185 13.02 -15.69 -1.00
CA GLU A 185 12.54 -16.29 -2.26
C GLU A 185 11.26 -15.62 -2.74
N LEU A 186 10.29 -15.42 -1.85
CA LEU A 186 9.05 -14.72 -2.16
C LEU A 186 9.32 -13.28 -2.66
N ILE A 187 10.18 -12.53 -1.99
CA ILE A 187 10.51 -11.16 -2.40
C ILE A 187 11.20 -11.13 -3.76
N VAL A 188 12.11 -12.08 -4.03
CA VAL A 188 12.75 -12.22 -5.35
C VAL A 188 11.69 -12.47 -6.43
N HIS A 189 10.74 -13.37 -6.18
CA HIS A 189 9.67 -13.68 -7.12
C HIS A 189 8.71 -12.49 -7.32
N LEU A 190 8.34 -11.79 -6.24
CA LEU A 190 7.52 -10.58 -6.36
C LEU A 190 8.22 -9.50 -7.18
N LYS A 191 9.53 -9.32 -6.98
CA LYS A 191 10.31 -8.36 -7.79
C LYS A 191 10.37 -8.79 -9.26
N LYS A 192 10.54 -10.07 -9.53
CA LYS A 192 10.48 -10.62 -10.88
C LYS A 192 9.10 -10.39 -11.51
N ALA A 193 8.02 -10.66 -10.78
CA ALA A 193 6.65 -10.43 -11.24
C ALA A 193 6.39 -8.94 -11.57
N CYS A 194 6.91 -8.01 -10.77
CA CYS A 194 6.84 -6.57 -11.11
C CYS A 194 7.40 -6.31 -12.51
N MET A 195 8.57 -6.88 -12.81
CA MET A 195 9.25 -6.64 -14.08
C MET A 195 8.55 -7.31 -15.27
N GLU A 196 8.13 -8.57 -15.11
CA GLU A 196 7.56 -9.39 -16.20
C GLU A 196 6.10 -9.06 -16.48
N LEU A 197 5.31 -8.84 -15.43
CA LEU A 197 3.87 -8.56 -15.56
C LEU A 197 3.56 -7.07 -15.68
N GLY A 198 4.54 -6.20 -15.42
CA GLY A 198 4.36 -4.75 -15.48
C GLY A 198 3.66 -4.16 -14.26
N LEU A 199 3.48 -4.93 -13.18
CA LEU A 199 2.72 -4.57 -11.99
C LEU A 199 3.49 -3.63 -11.05
N VAL A 200 2.74 -2.83 -10.30
CA VAL A 200 3.21 -2.14 -9.09
C VAL A 200 2.73 -2.96 -7.89
N ILE A 201 3.64 -3.61 -7.20
CA ILE A 201 3.29 -4.48 -6.07
C ILE A 201 3.58 -3.78 -4.75
N HIS A 202 2.59 -3.79 -3.86
CA HIS A 202 2.65 -3.26 -2.50
C HIS A 202 2.51 -4.41 -1.51
N VAL A 203 3.49 -4.55 -0.63
CA VAL A 203 3.49 -5.59 0.39
C VAL A 203 3.46 -4.94 1.76
N VAL A 204 2.47 -5.32 2.57
CA VAL A 204 2.43 -4.91 3.97
C VAL A 204 3.30 -5.83 4.81
N HIS A 205 4.08 -5.25 5.70
CA HIS A 205 4.94 -6.02 6.59
C HIS A 205 5.02 -5.37 7.98
N HIS A 206 5.48 -6.15 8.94
CA HIS A 206 5.64 -5.69 10.32
C HIS A 206 7.08 -5.26 10.58
N VAL A 207 7.24 -4.38 11.57
CA VAL A 207 8.55 -4.12 12.18
C VAL A 207 8.75 -5.01 13.40
N ARG A 208 10.00 -5.23 13.77
CA ARG A 208 10.32 -5.91 15.02
C ARG A 208 9.71 -5.16 16.21
N LYS A 209 9.51 -5.87 17.30
CA LYS A 209 9.05 -5.25 18.54
C LYS A 209 10.12 -4.28 19.02
N LEU A 210 9.75 -3.01 19.11
CA LEU A 210 10.60 -1.95 19.64
C LEU A 210 10.48 -1.90 21.18
N ASP A 211 11.45 -1.31 21.85
CA ASP A 211 11.43 -1.13 23.29
C ASP A 211 10.26 -0.26 23.76
N SER A 212 9.77 0.60 22.89
CA SER A 212 8.57 1.42 23.09
C SER A 212 7.87 1.70 21.76
N GLU A 213 6.53 1.70 21.76
CA GLU A 213 5.70 2.13 20.61
C GLU A 213 5.85 3.62 20.30
N LYS A 214 6.45 4.41 21.20
CA LYS A 214 6.80 5.82 20.97
C LYS A 214 8.02 5.96 20.06
N ASN A 215 8.84 4.93 19.93
CA ASN A 215 10.00 4.94 19.06
C ASN A 215 9.54 4.83 17.60
N GLN A 216 10.10 5.66 16.75
CA GLN A 216 9.84 5.59 15.31
C GLN A 216 10.70 4.48 14.70
N PRO A 217 10.08 3.48 14.07
CA PRO A 217 10.82 2.46 13.36
C PRO A 217 11.50 3.01 12.10
N ASP A 218 12.57 2.36 11.70
CA ASP A 218 13.24 2.62 10.43
C ASP A 218 13.29 1.37 9.53
N LYS A 219 13.99 1.45 8.40
CA LYS A 219 14.09 0.32 7.46
C LYS A 219 14.81 -0.91 8.05
N PHE A 220 15.64 -0.74 9.08
CA PHE A 220 16.37 -1.83 9.73
C PHE A 220 15.51 -2.55 10.77
N ASP A 221 14.38 -1.97 11.14
CA ASP A 221 13.43 -2.56 12.06
C ASP A 221 12.42 -3.49 11.35
N VAL A 222 12.42 -3.54 10.02
CA VAL A 222 11.54 -4.43 9.26
C VAL A 222 11.89 -5.88 9.59
N VAL A 223 10.88 -6.65 10.04
CA VAL A 223 11.04 -8.06 10.41
C VAL A 223 11.45 -8.88 9.20
N GLY A 224 12.22 -9.93 9.42
CA GLY A 224 12.54 -10.91 8.39
C GLY A 224 13.91 -10.71 7.78
N SER A 225 14.07 -11.21 6.57
CA SER A 225 15.32 -11.10 5.82
C SER A 225 15.62 -9.65 5.46
N GLY A 226 16.85 -9.21 5.67
CA GLY A 226 17.33 -7.92 5.16
C GLY A 226 17.11 -7.76 3.64
N ASP A 227 16.94 -8.86 2.92
CA ASP A 227 16.63 -8.86 1.50
C ASP A 227 15.25 -8.24 1.20
N ILE A 228 14.29 -8.26 2.14
CA ILE A 228 12.98 -7.61 1.98
C ILE A 228 13.18 -6.13 1.65
N THR A 229 13.97 -5.44 2.46
CA THR A 229 14.25 -4.01 2.25
C THR A 229 15.30 -3.76 1.17
N ASN A 230 16.21 -4.69 0.93
CA ASN A 230 17.26 -4.54 -0.08
C ASN A 230 16.72 -4.67 -1.51
N LEU A 231 15.83 -5.64 -1.76
CA LEU A 231 15.24 -5.91 -3.07
C LEU A 231 14.06 -4.99 -3.40
N ALA A 232 13.34 -4.49 -2.39
CA ALA A 232 12.29 -3.51 -2.60
C ALA A 232 12.84 -2.24 -3.28
N ASP A 233 12.06 -1.67 -4.18
CA ASP A 233 12.39 -0.37 -4.79
C ASP A 233 12.13 0.76 -3.81
N ASN A 234 10.99 0.67 -3.09
CA ASN A 234 10.61 1.67 -2.11
C ASN A 234 10.24 1.00 -0.78
N VAL A 235 10.59 1.64 0.32
CA VAL A 235 10.22 1.20 1.67
C VAL A 235 9.56 2.38 2.37
N PHE A 236 8.32 2.18 2.79
CA PHE A 236 7.52 3.14 3.54
C PHE A 236 7.40 2.68 4.98
N ILE A 237 7.62 3.57 5.91
CA ILE A 237 7.32 3.35 7.33
C ILE A 237 6.08 4.15 7.68
N VAL A 238 5.04 3.45 8.13
CA VAL A 238 3.81 4.05 8.66
C VAL A 238 3.88 3.99 10.16
N ASN A 239 3.90 5.15 10.81
CA ASN A 239 4.00 5.26 12.25
C ASN A 239 2.92 6.18 12.81
N ARG A 240 2.32 5.77 13.92
CA ARG A 240 1.30 6.50 14.68
C ARG A 240 1.96 7.28 15.81
N ASN A 241 1.49 8.48 16.08
CA ASN A 241 1.99 9.30 17.18
C ASN A 241 1.29 8.89 18.49
N VAL A 242 1.77 7.82 19.10
CA VAL A 242 1.21 7.27 20.34
C VAL A 242 1.31 8.27 21.49
N GLU A 243 2.41 9.00 21.57
CA GLU A 243 2.62 10.02 22.62
C GLU A 243 1.58 11.11 22.56
N LYS A 244 1.30 11.65 21.36
CA LYS A 244 0.19 12.63 21.18
C LYS A 244 -1.13 12.05 21.68
N GLN A 245 -1.45 10.82 21.33
CA GLN A 245 -2.72 10.21 21.70
C GLN A 245 -2.86 10.04 23.21
N GLU A 246 -1.83 9.61 23.90
CA GLU A 246 -1.80 9.54 25.36
C GLU A 246 -2.04 10.95 25.98
N LYS A 247 -1.31 11.95 25.49
CA LYS A 247 -1.47 13.34 25.97
C LYS A 247 -2.84 13.91 25.70
N MET A 248 -3.43 13.61 24.53
CA MET A 248 -4.80 14.01 24.22
C MET A 248 -5.82 13.33 25.15
N ALA A 249 -5.65 12.06 25.44
CA ALA A 249 -6.52 11.30 26.35
C ALA A 249 -6.42 11.84 27.80
N ASP A 250 -5.25 12.27 28.22
CA ASP A 250 -5.01 12.89 29.53
C ASP A 250 -5.47 14.35 29.61
N GLY A 251 -6.07 14.89 28.57
CA GLY A 251 -6.58 16.28 28.55
C GLY A 251 -5.51 17.35 28.31
N TRP A 252 -4.32 16.99 27.83
CA TRP A 252 -3.19 17.91 27.61
C TRP A 252 -3.22 18.57 26.23
N GLY A 253 -4.27 18.43 25.46
CA GLY A 253 -4.34 18.89 24.06
C GLY A 253 -3.98 20.37 23.86
N SER A 254 -4.38 21.24 24.77
CA SER A 254 -4.09 22.71 24.72
C SER A 254 -2.75 23.08 25.35
N GLN A 255 -2.01 22.14 25.93
CA GLN A 255 -0.72 22.44 26.56
C GLN A 255 0.41 22.36 25.53
N THR A 256 1.43 23.18 25.71
CA THR A 256 2.63 23.18 24.87
C THR A 256 3.45 21.91 25.10
N ILE A 257 4.10 21.43 24.05
CA ILE A 257 4.90 20.19 24.07
C ILE A 257 6.08 20.33 25.03
N SER A 258 6.74 21.47 24.99
CA SER A 258 7.86 21.80 25.87
C SER A 258 8.05 23.31 25.98
N SER A 259 8.94 23.75 26.86
CA SER A 259 9.29 25.17 27.00
C SER A 259 9.97 25.76 25.75
N SER A 260 10.53 24.94 24.89
CA SER A 260 11.21 25.34 23.65
C SER A 260 10.35 25.17 22.40
N ASP A 261 9.22 24.50 22.49
CA ASP A 261 8.28 24.27 21.39
C ASP A 261 6.91 24.86 21.75
N THR A 262 6.55 25.91 21.05
CA THR A 262 5.30 26.66 21.31
C THR A 262 4.06 25.97 20.78
N ARG A 263 4.20 24.86 19.96
CA ARG A 263 3.07 24.08 19.49
C ARG A 263 2.42 23.33 20.63
N THR A 264 1.12 23.16 20.56
CA THR A 264 0.35 22.35 21.48
C THR A 264 0.32 20.87 21.03
N TRP A 265 -0.05 19.95 21.93
CA TRP A 265 -0.19 18.54 21.59
C TRP A 265 -1.24 18.30 20.49
N SER A 266 -2.32 19.11 20.47
CA SER A 266 -3.36 19.02 19.44
C SER A 266 -2.87 19.39 18.04
N GLU A 267 -1.85 20.24 17.92
CA GLU A 267 -1.28 20.70 16.65
C GLU A 267 -0.30 19.70 16.01
N LEU A 268 0.14 18.69 16.76
CA LEU A 268 0.97 17.64 16.21
C LEU A 268 0.18 16.73 15.27
N SER A 269 0.85 16.17 14.28
CA SER A 269 0.26 15.14 13.44
C SER A 269 -0.04 13.85 14.23
N ASP A 270 -1.08 13.12 13.82
CA ASP A 270 -1.47 11.84 14.43
C ASP A 270 -0.59 10.69 13.95
N GLY A 271 0.08 10.88 12.85
CA GLY A 271 0.97 9.89 12.29
C GLY A 271 2.02 10.50 11.37
N LEU A 272 2.97 9.69 11.02
CA LEU A 272 4.02 10.01 10.08
C LEU A 272 4.18 8.86 9.09
N LYS A 273 4.11 9.19 7.80
CA LYS A 273 4.51 8.29 6.74
C LYS A 273 5.85 8.77 6.19
N SER A 274 6.83 7.88 6.19
CA SER A 274 8.16 8.16 5.67
C SER A 274 8.51 7.17 4.59
N ALA A 275 8.88 7.65 3.41
CA ALA A 275 9.58 6.84 2.42
C ALA A 275 11.07 6.85 2.77
N VAL A 276 11.52 5.81 3.46
CA VAL A 276 12.89 5.71 4.00
C VAL A 276 13.89 5.13 3.00
N LYS A 277 13.39 4.48 1.95
CA LYS A 277 14.14 4.05 0.78
C LYS A 277 13.32 4.35 -0.46
N VAL A 278 13.91 5.02 -1.42
CA VAL A 278 13.31 5.35 -2.71
C VAL A 278 14.33 5.09 -3.80
N ARG A 279 14.01 4.23 -4.76
CA ARG A 279 14.92 3.92 -5.88
C ARG A 279 14.98 5.05 -6.89
N TYR A 280 13.82 5.68 -7.14
CA TYR A 280 13.68 6.73 -8.14
C TYR A 280 13.06 7.96 -7.49
N GLY A 281 13.85 8.94 -7.11
CA GLY A 281 13.41 10.16 -6.46
C GLY A 281 14.04 10.38 -5.08
N GLN A 282 13.48 11.29 -4.33
CA GLN A 282 13.96 11.66 -2.99
C GLN A 282 13.12 11.01 -1.90
N PRO A 283 13.72 10.61 -0.77
CA PRO A 283 12.97 10.23 0.42
C PRO A 283 12.03 11.36 0.83
N CYS A 284 10.81 11.02 1.21
CA CYS A 284 9.83 11.99 1.67
C CYS A 284 9.29 11.63 3.06
N ARG A 285 8.86 12.63 3.79
CA ARG A 285 8.16 12.49 5.06
C ARG A 285 6.86 13.26 4.98
N ILE A 286 5.74 12.58 5.20
CA ILE A 286 4.42 13.17 5.12
C ILE A 286 3.79 13.08 6.51
N LYS A 287 3.45 14.22 7.08
CA LYS A 287 2.68 14.30 8.32
C LYS A 287 1.24 13.99 8.00
N LEU A 288 0.61 13.14 8.79
CA LEU A 288 -0.75 12.68 8.57
C LEU A 288 -1.60 12.97 9.81
N TRP A 289 -2.84 13.37 9.57
CA TRP A 289 -3.87 13.56 10.58
C TRP A 289 -4.96 12.52 10.36
N TRP A 290 -5.41 11.93 11.45
CA TRP A 290 -6.43 10.91 11.43
C TRP A 290 -7.83 11.52 11.48
N ASN A 291 -8.64 11.12 10.52
CA ASN A 291 -10.05 11.47 10.42
C ASN A 291 -10.89 10.23 10.68
N GLN A 292 -11.57 10.17 11.81
CA GLN A 292 -12.46 9.07 12.15
C GLN A 292 -13.72 9.14 11.29
N ILE A 293 -14.01 8.09 10.52
CA ILE A 293 -15.21 8.00 9.68
C ILE A 293 -16.24 7.03 10.28
N GLY A 294 -15.80 6.03 11.02
CA GLY A 294 -16.65 5.03 11.65
C GLY A 294 -15.94 4.38 12.83
N PRO A 295 -16.56 3.41 13.51
CA PRO A 295 -15.97 2.79 14.70
C PRO A 295 -14.56 2.24 14.44
N ASP A 296 -14.38 1.57 13.31
CA ASP A 296 -13.13 0.87 12.96
C ASP A 296 -12.50 1.40 11.66
N THR A 297 -12.96 2.55 11.16
CA THR A 297 -12.53 3.10 9.88
C THR A 297 -12.27 4.58 9.97
N GLY A 298 -11.25 5.03 9.28
CA GLY A 298 -10.93 6.42 9.10
C GLY A 298 -10.11 6.65 7.84
N ALA A 299 -9.69 7.88 7.64
CA ALA A 299 -8.79 8.27 6.58
C ALA A 299 -7.70 9.19 7.12
N PHE A 300 -6.54 9.17 6.48
CA PHE A 300 -5.48 10.11 6.75
C PHE A 300 -5.60 11.34 5.83
N THR A 301 -5.29 12.50 6.36
CA THR A 301 -5.15 13.74 5.61
C THR A 301 -3.76 14.32 5.83
N ASP A 302 -3.32 15.20 4.95
CA ASP A 302 -2.03 15.91 5.04
C ASP A 302 -2.16 17.32 5.60
N GLY A 303 -3.35 17.70 6.05
CA GLY A 303 -3.63 19.00 6.67
C GLY A 303 -4.57 18.91 7.84
N GLN A 304 -4.46 19.87 8.78
CA GLN A 304 -5.22 19.87 10.03
C GLN A 304 -6.74 19.96 9.85
N HIS A 305 -7.22 20.48 8.74
CA HIS A 305 -8.62 20.87 8.55
C HIS A 305 -9.28 20.29 7.30
N ALA A 306 -8.54 19.51 6.50
CA ALA A 306 -9.14 18.90 5.32
C ALA A 306 -9.93 17.67 5.76
N PRO A 307 -11.25 17.62 5.56
CA PRO A 307 -11.95 16.35 5.55
C PRO A 307 -11.26 15.47 4.50
N SER A 308 -11.21 14.19 4.76
CA SER A 308 -10.68 13.22 3.82
C SER A 308 -11.12 13.56 2.41
N THR A 309 -10.22 13.45 1.46
CA THR A 309 -10.55 13.60 0.05
C THR A 309 -11.73 12.69 -0.27
N VAL A 310 -12.85 13.26 -0.64
CA VAL A 310 -14.00 12.48 -1.09
C VAL A 310 -13.66 11.97 -2.48
N TYR A 311 -13.43 10.68 -2.59
CA TYR A 311 -13.03 10.06 -3.87
C TYR A 311 -14.20 9.82 -4.80
N PHE A 312 -15.41 9.70 -4.27
CA PHE A 312 -16.61 9.49 -5.05
C PHE A 312 -17.58 10.65 -4.86
N LYS A 313 -17.93 11.32 -5.95
CA LYS A 313 -19.01 12.31 -5.99
C LYS A 313 -20.19 11.69 -6.72
N PRO A 314 -21.39 11.67 -6.11
CA PRO A 314 -22.58 11.21 -6.80
C PRO A 314 -22.90 12.16 -7.98
N PRO A 315 -23.64 11.68 -9.02
CA PRO A 315 -24.14 12.52 -10.09
C PRO A 315 -24.96 13.71 -9.55
N GLU A 316 -24.80 14.89 -10.18
CA GLU A 316 -25.43 16.15 -9.74
C GLU A 316 -26.95 16.14 -9.77
N ASP A 317 -27.55 15.24 -10.55
CA ASP A 317 -28.99 15.05 -10.71
C ASP A 317 -29.62 14.10 -9.69
N MET A 318 -28.82 13.54 -8.76
CA MET A 318 -29.34 12.71 -7.68
C MET A 318 -29.67 13.55 -6.45
N GLU A 319 -30.94 13.54 -6.05
CA GLU A 319 -31.35 13.98 -4.73
C GLU A 319 -30.81 12.98 -3.69
N TYR A 320 -29.77 13.33 -2.96
CA TYR A 320 -29.30 12.61 -1.78
C TYR A 320 -29.47 13.51 -0.56
N ASP A 321 -29.80 12.86 0.55
CA ASP A 321 -30.05 13.55 1.81
C ASP A 321 -28.81 14.38 2.20
N GLN A 322 -28.98 15.71 2.26
CA GLN A 322 -27.88 16.69 2.43
C GLN A 322 -27.27 16.73 3.84
N GLU A 323 -27.60 15.79 4.71
CA GLU A 323 -26.93 15.64 6.02
C GLU A 323 -25.53 15.04 5.95
N VAL A 324 -24.94 14.95 4.76
CA VAL A 324 -23.54 14.54 4.58
C VAL A 324 -22.67 15.80 4.77
N PRO A 325 -21.91 15.90 5.83
CA PRO A 325 -20.94 16.99 5.96
C PRO A 325 -19.84 16.78 4.90
N PHE A 326 -19.77 17.67 3.96
CA PHE A 326 -18.68 17.82 3.01
C PHE A 326 -17.51 18.55 3.63
#